data_9a23eacbc70d3e398d184d6985b304e9
#
_entry.id   9a23eacbc70d3e398d184d6985b304e9
#
_cell.length_a   1.000
_cell.length_b   1.000
_cell.length_c   1.000
_cell.angle_alpha   90.00
_cell.angle_beta   90.00
_cell.angle_gamma   90.00
#
_symmetry.space_group_name_H-M   'P 1'
#
loop_
_entity.id
_entity.type
_entity.pdbx_description
1 polymer ?
#
loop_
_entity_poly.entity_id
_entity_poly.type
_entity_poly.pdbx_seq_one_letter_code
_entity_poly.pdbx_strand_id
1 'polypeptide(L)'
;NFKVFYYTTTGWMMWNWLVGALSSGSSLFLYDGSPTYPSKDSLIKFCSRENINLFGVSAKYIDFLKKENFNFNKFKLPELKIIASTGSPLVKECFEYVYKNIKKDVHLTSISGGTDVVGCLVLGNIFSKVYAGEIQGESLGIDVDIFDENGKKVSKNKKGELVIKKPFPTMPIKFWNDPKNKKFKNAYFTKYKNIWHHGDFIQKTKNGGFIIYGRSDATLNPGGVRIGTAEIYRQVEKINFIREFMNMIKI
;
A
#
# COMPACT_ATOMS: atom_id res chain seq x y z
N ASN A 1 5.30 11.26 23.38
CA ASN A 1 4.93 11.57 21.99
C ASN A 1 4.99 10.31 21.13
N PHE A 2 4.05 10.13 20.22
CA PHE A 2 4.06 9.01 19.29
C PHE A 2 5.16 9.21 18.22
N LYS A 3 6.04 8.24 18.06
CA LYS A 3 7.23 8.33 17.20
C LYS A 3 6.98 7.65 15.86
N VAL A 4 7.03 8.42 14.79
CA VAL A 4 6.73 7.96 13.43
C VAL A 4 7.99 7.95 12.58
N PHE A 5 8.27 6.82 12.00
CA PHE A 5 9.31 6.67 11.00
C PHE A 5 8.74 6.00 9.75
N TYR A 6 8.92 6.62 8.61
CA TYR A 6 8.63 6.03 7.31
C TYR A 6 9.87 6.12 6.42
N TYR A 7 10.37 4.96 5.95
CA TYR A 7 11.47 4.95 5.00
C TYR A 7 10.97 5.40 3.63
N THR A 8 11.25 6.64 3.26
CA THR A 8 10.75 7.29 2.05
C THR A 8 11.71 8.37 1.56
N THR A 9 11.42 8.98 0.44
CA THR A 9 12.13 10.13 -0.12
C THR A 9 11.20 11.33 -0.25
N THR A 10 11.75 12.54 -0.36
CA THR A 10 10.97 13.78 -0.53
C THR A 10 10.15 13.83 -1.80
N GLY A 11 10.49 13.03 -2.81
CA GLY A 11 9.75 12.93 -4.07
C GLY A 11 8.60 11.91 -4.05
N TRP A 12 8.37 11.23 -2.93
CA TRP A 12 7.31 10.22 -2.81
C TRP A 12 6.21 10.68 -1.86
N MET A 13 4.96 10.28 -2.14
CA MET A 13 3.78 10.70 -1.37
C MET A 13 3.92 10.44 0.12
N MET A 14 4.58 9.35 0.52
CA MET A 14 4.77 8.99 1.92
C MET A 14 5.57 10.03 2.73
N TRP A 15 6.35 10.89 2.06
CA TRP A 15 6.96 12.05 2.70
C TRP A 15 5.91 13.05 3.17
N ASN A 16 4.95 13.40 2.30
CA ASN A 16 3.88 14.33 2.66
C ASN A 16 3.03 13.78 3.81
N TRP A 17 2.75 12.48 3.79
CA TRP A 17 2.02 11.81 4.86
C TRP A 17 2.81 11.80 6.17
N LEU A 18 4.11 11.53 6.10
CA LEU A 18 5.01 11.60 7.26
C LEU A 18 5.00 13.00 7.87
N VAL A 19 5.19 14.05 7.05
CA VAL A 19 5.14 15.45 7.51
C VAL A 19 3.77 15.79 8.09
N GLY A 20 2.69 15.31 7.48
CA GLY A 20 1.33 15.47 7.98
C GLY A 20 1.11 14.92 9.40
N ALA A 21 1.87 13.93 9.83
CA ALA A 21 1.79 13.38 11.19
C ALA A 21 2.19 14.38 12.29
N LEU A 22 2.88 15.47 11.95
CA LEU A 22 3.15 16.58 12.90
C LEU A 22 1.86 17.20 13.43
N SER A 23 0.80 17.25 12.62
CA SER A 23 -0.49 17.81 13.04
C SER A 23 -1.14 17.02 14.19
N SER A 24 -0.76 15.77 14.39
CA SER A 24 -1.21 14.93 15.50
C SER A 24 -0.29 15.00 16.73
N GLY A 25 0.70 15.89 16.75
CA GLY A 25 1.70 16.00 17.82
C GLY A 25 2.74 14.86 17.83
N SER A 26 2.85 14.12 16.71
CA SER A 26 3.84 13.05 16.60
C SER A 26 5.25 13.59 16.40
N SER A 27 6.25 12.84 16.86
CA SER A 27 7.67 13.09 16.56
C SER A 27 8.05 12.34 15.30
N LEU A 28 8.63 13.03 14.31
CA LEU A 28 9.09 12.42 13.06
C LEU A 28 10.56 12.02 13.17
N PHE A 29 10.86 10.85 12.64
CA PHE A 29 12.21 10.35 12.51
C PHE A 29 12.57 10.27 11.03
N LEU A 30 13.70 10.86 10.67
CA LEU A 30 14.21 10.90 9.32
C LEU A 30 15.47 10.03 9.23
N TYR A 31 15.64 9.35 8.12
CA TYR A 31 16.77 8.48 7.87
C TYR A 31 17.32 8.79 6.48
N ASP A 32 18.54 9.29 6.42
CA ASP A 32 19.27 9.53 5.18
C ASP A 32 20.31 8.41 5.00
N GLY A 33 20.06 7.53 4.05
CA GLY A 33 20.92 6.39 3.77
C GLY A 33 20.21 5.18 3.20
N SER A 34 21.00 4.15 2.86
CA SER A 34 20.47 2.88 2.37
C SER A 34 19.81 2.08 3.49
N PRO A 35 18.67 1.41 3.21
CA PRO A 35 17.96 0.60 4.21
C PRO A 35 18.75 -0.64 4.65
N THR A 36 19.79 -1.00 3.89
CA THR A 36 20.56 -2.23 4.05
C THR A 36 22.06 -1.98 4.30
N TYR A 37 22.47 -0.73 4.47
CA TYR A 37 23.84 -0.35 4.78
C TYR A 37 23.94 0.38 6.14
N PRO A 38 24.94 0.12 6.96
CA PRO A 38 26.07 -0.82 6.77
C PRO A 38 25.69 -2.29 6.95
N SER A 39 24.46 -2.60 7.32
CA SER A 39 23.98 -3.97 7.52
C SER A 39 22.51 -4.10 7.12
N LYS A 40 22.08 -5.32 6.77
CA LYS A 40 20.70 -5.63 6.36
C LYS A 40 19.64 -5.27 7.42
N ASP A 41 20.05 -5.13 8.67
CA ASP A 41 19.21 -4.78 9.83
C ASP A 41 19.25 -3.30 10.22
N SER A 42 19.85 -2.44 9.41
CA SER A 42 20.07 -1.02 9.74
C SER A 42 18.79 -0.29 10.14
N LEU A 43 17.68 -0.45 9.39
CA LEU A 43 16.41 0.19 9.75
C LEU A 43 15.81 -0.38 11.04
N ILE A 44 15.95 -1.68 11.30
CA ILE A 44 15.43 -2.29 12.52
C ILE A 44 16.25 -1.88 13.75
N LYS A 45 17.59 -1.79 13.61
CA LYS A 45 18.44 -1.20 14.63
C LYS A 45 18.02 0.23 14.95
N PHE A 46 17.75 1.01 13.92
CA PHE A 46 17.26 2.37 14.07
C PHE A 46 15.93 2.40 14.82
N CYS A 47 14.95 1.60 14.43
CA CYS A 47 13.66 1.51 15.11
C CYS A 47 13.78 1.09 16.58
N SER A 48 14.65 0.12 16.88
CA SER A 48 14.92 -0.33 18.25
C SER A 48 15.58 0.75 19.11
N ARG A 49 16.62 1.40 18.57
CA ARG A 49 17.35 2.45 19.28
C ARG A 49 16.50 3.67 19.60
N GLU A 50 15.70 4.10 18.63
CA GLU A 50 14.87 5.30 18.75
C GLU A 50 13.49 5.03 19.41
N ASN A 51 13.18 3.78 19.72
CA ASN A 51 11.88 3.37 20.27
C ASN A 51 10.70 3.84 19.39
N ILE A 52 10.76 3.52 18.10
CA ILE A 52 9.74 3.89 17.09
C ILE A 52 8.42 3.20 17.39
N ASN A 53 7.31 3.95 17.30
CA ASN A 53 5.96 3.42 17.45
C ASN A 53 5.31 2.98 16.13
N LEU A 54 5.52 3.76 15.06
CA LEU A 54 5.10 3.40 13.71
C LEU A 54 6.32 3.28 12.80
N PHE A 55 6.49 2.09 12.23
CA PHE A 55 7.53 1.79 11.24
C PHE A 55 6.89 1.58 9.86
N GLY A 56 7.14 2.51 8.94
CA GLY A 56 6.67 2.45 7.57
C GLY A 56 7.77 2.07 6.58
N VAL A 57 7.49 1.08 5.72
CA VAL A 57 8.42 0.58 4.70
C VAL A 57 7.66 0.10 3.45
N SER A 58 8.41 -0.19 2.38
CA SER A 58 7.83 -0.85 1.20
C SER A 58 7.58 -2.34 1.46
N ALA A 59 6.61 -2.92 0.72
CA ALA A 59 6.39 -4.36 0.71
C ALA A 59 7.65 -5.12 0.24
N LYS A 60 8.40 -4.55 -0.71
CA LYS A 60 9.68 -5.11 -1.18
C LYS A 60 10.72 -5.22 -0.06
N TYR A 61 10.77 -4.27 0.88
CA TYR A 61 11.70 -4.37 2.01
C TYR A 61 11.33 -5.53 2.95
N ILE A 62 10.04 -5.72 3.23
CA ILE A 62 9.59 -6.87 4.05
C ILE A 62 9.88 -8.20 3.34
N ASP A 63 9.64 -8.28 2.02
CA ASP A 63 9.96 -9.47 1.25
C ASP A 63 11.46 -9.76 1.19
N PHE A 64 12.29 -8.71 1.06
CA PHE A 64 13.74 -8.83 1.16
C PHE A 64 14.16 -9.44 2.51
N LEU A 65 13.66 -8.93 3.63
CA LEU A 65 13.97 -9.47 4.95
C LEU A 65 13.54 -10.94 5.10
N LYS A 66 12.39 -11.29 4.53
CA LYS A 66 11.89 -12.67 4.49
C LYS A 66 12.82 -13.58 3.68
N LYS A 67 13.22 -13.17 2.47
CA LYS A 67 14.13 -13.94 1.60
C LYS A 67 15.52 -14.13 2.22
N GLU A 68 15.98 -13.14 2.96
CA GLU A 68 17.25 -13.23 3.72
C GLU A 68 17.12 -14.02 5.02
N ASN A 69 15.92 -14.56 5.29
CA ASN A 69 15.59 -15.30 6.52
C ASN A 69 16.07 -14.60 7.79
N PHE A 70 15.84 -13.28 7.83
CA PHE A 70 16.39 -12.42 8.87
C PHE A 70 15.67 -12.68 10.20
N ASN A 71 16.45 -12.93 11.28
CA ASN A 71 15.91 -13.15 12.62
C ASN A 71 16.01 -11.88 13.47
N PHE A 72 14.85 -11.42 13.96
CA PHE A 72 14.72 -10.21 14.75
C PHE A 72 14.77 -10.44 16.27
N ASN A 73 14.87 -11.67 16.75
CA ASN A 73 14.84 -12.00 18.19
C ASN A 73 15.89 -11.27 19.02
N LYS A 74 16.97 -10.79 18.36
CA LYS A 74 18.02 -9.98 19.00
C LYS A 74 17.62 -8.52 19.24
N PHE A 75 16.52 -8.03 18.65
CA PHE A 75 16.08 -6.66 18.79
C PHE A 75 14.90 -6.56 19.75
N LYS A 76 15.02 -5.61 20.68
CA LYS A 76 13.88 -5.23 21.53
C LYS A 76 13.09 -4.14 20.84
N LEU A 77 11.80 -4.39 20.54
CA LEU A 77 10.89 -3.47 19.88
C LEU A 77 9.63 -3.24 20.76
N PRO A 78 9.78 -2.88 22.06
CA PRO A 78 8.64 -2.80 22.97
C PRO A 78 7.63 -1.73 22.55
N GLU A 79 8.13 -0.61 22.00
CA GLU A 79 7.31 0.53 21.61
C GLU A 79 6.73 0.43 20.21
N LEU A 80 7.15 -0.54 19.39
CA LEU A 80 6.62 -0.71 18.05
C LEU A 80 5.19 -1.22 18.10
N LYS A 81 4.24 -0.38 17.66
CA LYS A 81 2.80 -0.66 17.66
C LYS A 81 2.28 -0.96 16.25
N ILE A 82 2.83 -0.28 15.24
CA ILE A 82 2.34 -0.35 13.87
C ILE A 82 3.51 -0.58 12.91
N ILE A 83 3.33 -1.53 11.99
CA ILE A 83 4.14 -1.65 10.77
C ILE A 83 3.23 -1.34 9.59
N ALA A 84 3.57 -0.29 8.82
CA ALA A 84 2.83 0.13 7.64
C ALA A 84 3.60 -0.22 6.37
N SER A 85 2.94 -0.84 5.39
CA SER A 85 3.54 -1.29 4.14
C SER A 85 2.81 -0.73 2.94
N THR A 86 3.56 -0.17 1.96
CA THR A 86 3.00 0.36 0.70
C THR A 86 3.97 0.20 -0.47
N GLY A 87 3.62 0.79 -1.62
CA GLY A 87 4.41 0.77 -2.85
C GLY A 87 4.14 -0.44 -3.75
N SER A 88 3.72 -1.55 -3.16
CA SER A 88 3.17 -2.72 -3.84
C SER A 88 2.30 -3.51 -2.86
N PRO A 89 1.42 -4.41 -3.34
CA PRO A 89 0.63 -5.27 -2.47
C PRO A 89 1.52 -6.13 -1.56
N LEU A 90 1.23 -6.14 -0.27
CA LEU A 90 1.91 -7.03 0.67
C LEU A 90 1.29 -8.43 0.58
N VAL A 91 2.10 -9.42 0.19
CA VAL A 91 1.64 -10.79 0.01
C VAL A 91 1.44 -11.50 1.35
N LYS A 92 0.60 -12.54 1.35
CA LYS A 92 0.21 -13.29 2.55
C LYS A 92 1.43 -13.80 3.34
N GLU A 93 2.42 -14.32 2.66
CA GLU A 93 3.64 -14.88 3.23
C GLU A 93 4.47 -13.83 4.00
N CYS A 94 4.38 -12.55 3.59
CA CYS A 94 5.02 -11.43 4.28
C CYS A 94 4.29 -11.08 5.59
N PHE A 95 2.95 -11.21 5.65
CA PHE A 95 2.21 -11.08 6.90
C PHE A 95 2.63 -12.16 7.90
N GLU A 96 2.67 -13.42 7.46
CA GLU A 96 3.07 -14.56 8.29
C GLU A 96 4.51 -14.39 8.81
N TYR A 97 5.42 -13.91 7.93
CA TYR A 97 6.80 -13.63 8.31
C TYR A 97 6.90 -12.54 9.37
N VAL A 98 6.18 -11.43 9.23
CA VAL A 98 6.20 -10.32 10.21
C VAL A 98 5.76 -10.82 11.58
N TYR A 99 4.63 -11.52 11.66
CA TYR A 99 4.10 -12.02 12.94
C TYR A 99 4.95 -13.10 13.57
N LYS A 100 5.60 -13.93 12.76
CA LYS A 100 6.48 -15.01 13.24
C LYS A 100 7.87 -14.50 13.65
N ASN A 101 8.46 -13.59 12.89
CA ASN A 101 9.88 -13.27 12.99
C ASN A 101 10.19 -11.84 13.44
N ILE A 102 9.27 -10.88 13.27
CA ILE A 102 9.52 -9.47 13.65
C ILE A 102 8.84 -9.17 14.99
N LYS A 103 7.50 -9.22 15.03
CA LYS A 103 6.75 -8.92 16.26
C LYS A 103 5.33 -9.48 16.19
N LYS A 104 4.98 -10.30 17.20
CA LYS A 104 3.69 -10.98 17.26
C LYS A 104 2.52 -10.04 17.58
N ASP A 105 2.75 -9.04 18.42
CA ASP A 105 1.75 -8.12 18.95
C ASP A 105 1.81 -6.73 18.26
N VAL A 106 1.99 -6.69 16.94
CA VAL A 106 2.04 -5.48 16.14
C VAL A 106 0.84 -5.39 15.21
N HIS A 107 0.31 -4.17 14.99
CA HIS A 107 -0.67 -3.94 13.93
C HIS A 107 0.05 -3.82 12.59
N LEU A 108 0.02 -4.89 11.79
CA LEU A 108 0.55 -4.87 10.44
C LEU A 108 -0.53 -4.39 9.47
N THR A 109 -0.28 -3.27 8.79
CA THR A 109 -1.20 -2.70 7.82
C THR A 109 -0.55 -2.57 6.45
N SER A 110 -1.16 -3.15 5.44
CA SER A 110 -0.91 -2.78 4.04
C SER A 110 -1.82 -1.62 3.68
N ILE A 111 -1.30 -0.66 2.92
CA ILE A 111 -2.03 0.54 2.55
C ILE A 111 -1.92 0.79 1.04
N SER A 112 -3.00 1.29 0.44
CA SER A 112 -3.02 1.71 -0.96
C SER A 112 -3.74 3.03 -1.13
N GLY A 113 -3.21 3.88 -2.00
CA GLY A 113 -3.73 5.21 -2.30
C GLY A 113 -3.03 5.81 -3.49
N GLY A 114 -2.96 7.14 -3.55
CA GLY A 114 -2.34 7.83 -4.66
C GLY A 114 -1.57 9.08 -4.25
N THR A 115 -0.56 9.42 -5.06
CA THR A 115 0.22 10.65 -4.87
C THR A 115 -0.67 11.89 -5.03
N ASP A 116 -1.57 11.87 -5.98
CA ASP A 116 -2.49 12.96 -6.31
C ASP A 116 -3.56 13.20 -5.24
N VAL A 117 -3.91 12.19 -4.47
CA VAL A 117 -4.86 12.33 -3.33
C VAL A 117 -4.14 12.54 -1.99
N VAL A 118 -2.81 12.48 -1.98
CA VAL A 118 -1.95 12.63 -0.78
C VAL A 118 -2.48 11.81 0.39
N GLY A 119 -2.92 10.58 0.12
CA GLY A 119 -3.56 9.75 1.15
C GLY A 119 -3.80 8.32 0.70
N CYS A 120 -4.32 7.55 1.64
CA CYS A 120 -4.74 6.17 1.40
C CYS A 120 -6.23 6.13 1.09
N LEU A 121 -6.62 5.34 0.10
CA LEU A 121 -8.02 5.04 -0.23
C LEU A 121 -8.51 3.83 0.56
N VAL A 122 -7.63 2.86 0.73
CA VAL A 122 -7.83 1.68 1.57
C VAL A 122 -6.61 1.48 2.47
N LEU A 123 -6.84 1.18 3.74
CA LEU A 123 -5.79 1.06 4.76
C LEU A 123 -6.22 0.17 5.93
N GLY A 124 -5.32 -0.01 6.88
CA GLY A 124 -5.63 -0.67 8.14
C GLY A 124 -6.45 0.19 9.10
N ASN A 125 -7.15 -0.48 10.00
CA ASN A 125 -7.88 0.17 11.08
C ASN A 125 -7.80 -0.69 12.36
N ILE A 126 -7.99 -0.05 13.51
CA ILE A 126 -7.91 -0.70 14.83
C ILE A 126 -9.18 -1.46 15.22
N PHE A 127 -10.25 -1.37 14.44
CA PHE A 127 -11.57 -1.93 14.78
C PHE A 127 -11.81 -3.30 14.16
N SER A 128 -11.01 -3.70 13.16
CA SER A 128 -11.18 -4.97 12.47
C SER A 128 -9.94 -5.87 12.59
N LYS A 129 -10.15 -7.17 12.39
CA LYS A 129 -9.06 -8.15 12.37
C LYS A 129 -8.16 -7.94 11.16
N VAL A 130 -6.87 -8.22 11.32
CA VAL A 130 -5.92 -8.32 10.22
C VAL A 130 -6.01 -9.69 9.60
N TYR A 131 -6.32 -9.76 8.31
CA TYR A 131 -6.27 -10.98 7.51
C TYR A 131 -5.06 -10.94 6.59
N ALA A 132 -4.26 -12.00 6.61
CA ALA A 132 -3.03 -12.06 5.83
C ALA A 132 -3.30 -11.92 4.33
N GLY A 133 -2.64 -10.94 3.68
CA GLY A 133 -2.82 -10.61 2.27
C GLY A 133 -3.97 -9.65 1.96
N GLU A 134 -4.71 -9.16 2.98
CA GLU A 134 -5.79 -8.19 2.82
C GLU A 134 -5.42 -6.82 3.41
N ILE A 135 -5.91 -5.77 2.79
CA ILE A 135 -6.01 -4.43 3.38
C ILE A 135 -7.32 -4.36 4.14
N GLN A 136 -7.32 -3.93 5.39
CA GLN A 136 -8.44 -4.12 6.31
C GLN A 136 -9.73 -3.40 5.92
N GLY A 137 -9.65 -2.20 5.34
CA GLY A 137 -10.87 -1.43 5.04
C GLY A 137 -10.65 -0.15 4.26
N GLU A 138 -11.73 0.57 4.12
CA GLU A 138 -11.79 1.87 3.47
C GLU A 138 -11.20 2.95 4.38
N SER A 139 -10.60 3.98 3.78
CA SER A 139 -10.17 5.17 4.51
C SER A 139 -11.36 5.96 5.03
N LEU A 140 -11.22 6.58 6.18
CA LEU A 140 -12.29 7.41 6.76
C LEU A 140 -12.64 8.58 5.82
N GLY A 141 -13.93 8.77 5.57
CA GLY A 141 -14.45 9.81 4.70
C GLY A 141 -14.35 9.51 3.20
N ILE A 142 -13.99 8.28 2.80
CA ILE A 142 -13.89 7.87 1.41
C ILE A 142 -14.88 6.73 1.12
N ASP A 143 -15.84 6.97 0.23
CA ASP A 143 -16.87 6.01 -0.17
C ASP A 143 -16.38 5.13 -1.33
N VAL A 144 -15.52 4.16 -0.99
CA VAL A 144 -14.92 3.22 -1.94
C VAL A 144 -15.94 2.18 -2.41
N ASP A 145 -15.94 1.89 -3.71
CA ASP A 145 -16.67 0.76 -4.27
C ASP A 145 -15.86 0.09 -5.40
N ILE A 146 -16.38 -0.99 -5.96
CA ILE A 146 -15.74 -1.75 -7.03
C ILE A 146 -16.73 -1.91 -8.16
N PHE A 147 -16.37 -1.44 -9.37
CA PHE A 147 -17.21 -1.48 -10.54
C PHE A 147 -16.66 -2.42 -11.62
N ASP A 148 -17.56 -3.03 -12.37
CA ASP A 148 -17.23 -3.73 -13.60
C ASP A 148 -17.03 -2.73 -14.76
N GLU A 149 -16.73 -3.24 -15.95
CA GLU A 149 -16.50 -2.43 -17.15
C GLU A 149 -17.73 -1.60 -17.56
N ASN A 150 -18.93 -2.04 -17.19
CA ASN A 150 -20.21 -1.38 -17.48
C ASN A 150 -20.62 -0.36 -16.40
N GLY A 151 -19.77 -0.11 -15.40
CA GLY A 151 -20.06 0.80 -14.29
C GLY A 151 -21.05 0.24 -13.26
N LYS A 152 -21.25 -1.08 -13.23
CA LYS A 152 -22.09 -1.74 -12.23
C LYS A 152 -21.23 -2.24 -11.07
N LYS A 153 -21.76 -2.07 -9.86
CA LYS A 153 -21.14 -2.61 -8.65
C LYS A 153 -21.00 -4.13 -8.74
N VAL A 154 -19.81 -4.64 -8.45
CA VAL A 154 -19.56 -6.08 -8.38
C VAL A 154 -19.86 -6.63 -6.98
N SER A 155 -20.19 -7.91 -6.91
CA SER A 155 -20.36 -8.63 -5.64
C SER A 155 -19.02 -8.88 -4.95
N LYS A 156 -19.06 -9.17 -3.64
CA LYS A 156 -17.86 -9.62 -2.90
C LYS A 156 -17.16 -10.78 -3.61
N ASN A 157 -15.85 -10.84 -3.50
CA ASN A 157 -14.97 -11.82 -4.14
C ASN A 157 -14.88 -11.72 -5.68
N LYS A 158 -15.50 -10.71 -6.29
CA LYS A 158 -15.27 -10.39 -7.70
C LYS A 158 -14.31 -9.23 -7.83
N LYS A 159 -13.45 -9.29 -8.83
CA LYS A 159 -12.50 -8.25 -9.19
C LYS A 159 -13.17 -7.17 -10.04
N GLY A 160 -12.68 -5.95 -9.92
CA GLY A 160 -13.12 -4.81 -10.71
C GLY A 160 -12.26 -3.59 -10.49
N GLU A 161 -12.72 -2.46 -10.97
CA GLU A 161 -12.05 -1.17 -10.86
C GLU A 161 -12.36 -0.51 -9.52
N LEU A 162 -11.34 0.00 -8.84
CA LEU A 162 -11.52 0.83 -7.67
C LEU A 162 -12.13 2.16 -8.06
N VAL A 163 -13.27 2.46 -7.46
CA VAL A 163 -13.97 3.74 -7.65
C VAL A 163 -14.30 4.39 -6.32
N ILE A 164 -14.44 5.72 -6.35
CA ILE A 164 -14.91 6.49 -5.21
C ILE A 164 -16.18 7.23 -5.65
N LYS A 165 -17.28 6.95 -4.96
CA LYS A 165 -18.62 7.38 -5.39
C LYS A 165 -18.98 8.81 -5.00
N LYS A 166 -18.30 9.37 -4.01
CA LYS A 166 -18.57 10.71 -3.48
C LYS A 166 -17.30 11.54 -3.42
N PRO A 167 -17.41 12.87 -3.45
CA PRO A 167 -16.27 13.72 -3.12
C PRO A 167 -15.70 13.36 -1.76
N PHE A 168 -14.38 13.45 -1.62
CA PHE A 168 -13.66 13.09 -0.41
C PHE A 168 -12.66 14.18 -0.01
N PRO A 169 -12.24 14.25 1.27
CA PRO A 169 -11.51 15.41 1.82
C PRO A 169 -10.21 15.76 1.08
N THR A 170 -9.48 14.76 0.58
CA THR A 170 -8.19 14.94 -0.10
C THR A 170 -8.29 14.87 -1.62
N MET A 171 -9.51 14.92 -2.18
CA MET A 171 -9.70 14.94 -3.62
C MET A 171 -9.08 16.20 -4.24
N PRO A 172 -8.22 16.08 -5.26
CA PRO A 172 -7.70 17.25 -5.97
C PRO A 172 -8.83 18.06 -6.57
N ILE A 173 -8.75 19.38 -6.49
CA ILE A 173 -9.73 20.29 -7.09
C ILE A 173 -9.42 20.62 -8.55
N LYS A 174 -8.15 20.55 -8.95
CA LYS A 174 -7.68 20.75 -10.32
C LYS A 174 -6.23 20.32 -10.46
N PHE A 175 -5.77 20.20 -11.70
CA PHE A 175 -4.35 20.06 -12.01
C PHE A 175 -3.70 21.42 -12.30
N TRP A 176 -2.40 21.50 -12.07
CA TRP A 176 -1.60 22.66 -12.48
C TRP A 176 -1.61 22.78 -14.01
N ASN A 177 -1.71 24.01 -14.51
CA ASN A 177 -1.80 24.30 -15.96
C ASN A 177 -2.93 23.53 -16.68
N ASP A 178 -4.08 23.40 -16.03
CA ASP A 178 -5.31 22.80 -16.58
C ASP A 178 -6.53 23.73 -16.37
N PRO A 179 -6.56 24.92 -17.01
CA PRO A 179 -7.56 25.96 -16.73
C PRO A 179 -9.01 25.51 -17.02
N LYS A 180 -9.20 24.54 -17.91
CA LYS A 180 -10.52 23.97 -18.25
C LYS A 180 -10.81 22.64 -17.54
N ASN A 181 -9.96 22.22 -16.61
CA ASN A 181 -10.03 20.94 -15.92
C ASN A 181 -10.13 19.72 -16.88
N LYS A 182 -9.60 19.86 -18.10
CA LYS A 182 -9.68 18.79 -19.11
C LYS A 182 -8.82 17.59 -18.74
N LYS A 183 -7.57 17.84 -18.32
CA LYS A 183 -6.65 16.78 -17.90
C LYS A 183 -7.18 16.07 -16.64
N PHE A 184 -7.66 16.85 -15.66
CA PHE A 184 -8.25 16.34 -14.43
C PHE A 184 -9.46 15.44 -14.69
N LYS A 185 -10.41 15.92 -15.53
CA LYS A 185 -11.59 15.14 -15.91
C LYS A 185 -11.22 13.88 -16.67
N ASN A 186 -10.25 13.96 -17.58
CA ASN A 186 -9.80 12.81 -18.36
C ASN A 186 -9.13 11.75 -17.49
N ALA A 187 -8.38 12.16 -16.47
CA ALA A 187 -7.68 11.23 -15.60
C ALA A 187 -8.64 10.37 -14.75
N TYR A 188 -9.74 10.95 -14.27
CA TYR A 188 -10.54 10.29 -13.22
C TYR A 188 -12.02 10.08 -13.55
N PHE A 189 -12.61 10.80 -14.55
CA PHE A 189 -14.07 10.84 -14.73
C PHE A 189 -14.53 10.44 -16.13
N THR A 190 -13.64 9.96 -17.00
CA THR A 190 -14.01 9.53 -18.36
C THR A 190 -14.59 8.15 -18.40
N LYS A 191 -14.09 7.22 -17.56
CA LYS A 191 -14.55 5.83 -17.57
C LYS A 191 -15.96 5.68 -16.99
N TYR A 192 -16.22 6.37 -15.89
CA TYR A 192 -17.53 6.37 -15.22
C TYR A 192 -17.97 7.80 -14.95
N LYS A 193 -19.14 8.17 -15.47
CA LYS A 193 -19.67 9.54 -15.37
C LYS A 193 -19.85 9.95 -13.91
N ASN A 194 -19.17 11.05 -13.50
CA ASN A 194 -19.24 11.61 -12.15
C ASN A 194 -18.74 10.68 -11.02
N ILE A 195 -18.03 9.63 -11.34
CA ILE A 195 -17.44 8.69 -10.39
C ILE A 195 -15.93 8.72 -10.56
N TRP A 196 -15.20 8.91 -9.48
CA TRP A 196 -13.75 8.86 -9.49
C TRP A 196 -13.27 7.43 -9.79
N HIS A 197 -12.60 7.25 -10.91
CA HIS A 197 -11.92 6.02 -11.28
C HIS A 197 -10.45 6.13 -10.93
N HIS A 198 -9.97 5.33 -9.97
CA HIS A 198 -8.59 5.44 -9.49
C HIS A 198 -7.57 4.73 -10.40
N GLY A 199 -8.02 3.73 -11.13
CA GLY A 199 -7.17 2.96 -12.03
C GLY A 199 -6.41 1.82 -11.33
N ASP A 200 -6.91 1.35 -10.20
CA ASP A 200 -6.46 0.11 -9.55
C ASP A 200 -7.47 -1.02 -9.75
N PHE A 201 -6.95 -2.22 -10.04
CA PHE A 201 -7.73 -3.44 -10.14
C PHE A 201 -7.77 -4.13 -8.78
N ILE A 202 -8.97 -4.27 -8.21
CA ILE A 202 -9.17 -4.58 -6.81
C ILE A 202 -10.31 -5.58 -6.60
N GLN A 203 -10.32 -6.25 -5.45
CA GLN A 203 -11.39 -7.13 -4.99
C GLN A 203 -11.75 -6.82 -3.55
N LYS A 204 -13.03 -6.76 -3.21
CA LYS A 204 -13.50 -6.77 -1.81
C LYS A 204 -13.72 -8.21 -1.38
N THR A 205 -13.08 -8.63 -0.28
CA THR A 205 -13.14 -10.01 0.21
C THR A 205 -14.41 -10.28 1.01
N LYS A 206 -14.66 -11.54 1.31
CA LYS A 206 -15.75 -11.95 2.22
C LYS A 206 -15.56 -11.38 3.64
N ASN A 207 -14.33 -11.17 4.06
CA ASN A 207 -13.99 -10.60 5.36
C ASN A 207 -14.22 -9.08 5.45
N GLY A 208 -14.54 -8.43 4.31
CA GLY A 208 -14.74 -6.99 4.22
C GLY A 208 -13.48 -6.19 3.85
N GLY A 209 -12.31 -6.82 3.85
CA GLY A 209 -11.05 -6.24 3.42
C GLY A 209 -10.90 -6.17 1.90
N PHE A 210 -9.73 -5.72 1.44
CA PHE A 210 -9.43 -5.52 0.02
C PHE A 210 -8.14 -6.21 -0.40
N ILE A 211 -8.12 -6.70 -1.64
CA ILE A 211 -6.92 -7.22 -2.29
C ILE A 211 -6.68 -6.39 -3.54
N ILE A 212 -5.50 -5.77 -3.63
CA ILE A 212 -5.06 -5.03 -4.82
C ILE A 212 -4.33 -5.98 -5.75
N TYR A 213 -4.69 -5.95 -7.03
CA TYR A 213 -4.08 -6.75 -8.09
C TYR A 213 -3.10 -5.96 -8.97
N GLY A 214 -3.02 -4.65 -8.76
CA GLY A 214 -2.15 -3.73 -9.48
C GLY A 214 -2.94 -2.66 -10.22
N ARG A 215 -2.24 -1.91 -11.07
CA ARG A 215 -2.84 -0.87 -11.91
C ARG A 215 -3.70 -1.51 -13.00
N SER A 216 -4.84 -0.88 -13.29
CA SER A 216 -5.77 -1.36 -14.33
C SER A 216 -5.19 -1.21 -15.74
N ASP A 217 -4.36 -0.17 -15.95
CA ASP A 217 -3.67 0.12 -17.20
C ASP A 217 -2.48 -0.82 -17.46
N ALA A 218 -1.96 -1.51 -16.44
CA ALA A 218 -0.93 -2.51 -16.52
C ALA A 218 -1.46 -3.95 -16.42
N THR A 219 -2.76 -4.16 -16.49
CA THR A 219 -3.39 -5.48 -16.42
C THR A 219 -3.28 -6.19 -17.77
N LEU A 220 -2.73 -7.40 -17.79
CA LEU A 220 -2.75 -8.26 -18.97
C LEU A 220 -4.14 -8.82 -19.22
N ASN A 221 -4.48 -9.08 -20.48
CA ASN A 221 -5.78 -9.62 -20.87
C ASN A 221 -5.67 -10.80 -21.88
N PRO A 222 -4.91 -11.86 -21.58
CA PRO A 222 -4.78 -13.02 -22.46
C PRO A 222 -6.12 -13.75 -22.57
N GLY A 223 -6.63 -13.88 -23.80
CA GLY A 223 -7.88 -14.61 -24.05
C GLY A 223 -9.11 -14.07 -23.31
N GLY A 224 -9.13 -12.77 -22.97
CA GLY A 224 -10.23 -12.14 -22.25
C GLY A 224 -10.18 -12.27 -20.72
N VAL A 225 -9.16 -12.92 -20.17
CA VAL A 225 -8.96 -13.04 -18.72
C VAL A 225 -8.02 -11.94 -18.22
N ARG A 226 -8.52 -11.05 -17.37
CA ARG A 226 -7.69 -9.98 -16.78
C ARG A 226 -6.78 -10.52 -15.67
N ILE A 227 -5.47 -10.38 -15.85
CA ILE A 227 -4.44 -10.78 -14.88
C ILE A 227 -3.72 -9.52 -14.42
N GLY A 228 -3.84 -9.20 -13.15
CA GLY A 228 -3.14 -8.05 -12.56
C GLY A 228 -1.65 -8.33 -12.38
N THR A 229 -0.83 -7.29 -12.49
CA THR A 229 0.63 -7.40 -12.34
C THR A 229 1.04 -8.04 -11.01
N ALA A 230 0.33 -7.74 -9.92
CA ALA A 230 0.58 -8.36 -8.62
C ALA A 230 0.32 -9.88 -8.60
N GLU A 231 -0.56 -10.39 -9.47
CA GLU A 231 -0.80 -11.84 -9.58
C GLU A 231 0.42 -12.54 -10.19
N ILE A 232 1.05 -11.91 -11.19
CA ILE A 232 2.27 -12.41 -11.80
C ILE A 232 3.42 -12.39 -10.80
N TYR A 233 3.63 -11.25 -10.13
CA TYR A 233 4.66 -11.12 -9.10
C TYR A 233 4.53 -12.18 -8.02
N ARG A 234 3.32 -12.44 -7.52
CA ARG A 234 3.08 -13.49 -6.52
C ARG A 234 3.52 -14.89 -6.95
N GLN A 235 3.45 -15.24 -8.23
CA GLN A 235 3.93 -16.53 -8.71
C GLN A 235 5.44 -16.55 -8.87
N VAL A 236 6.02 -15.50 -9.43
CA VAL A 236 7.46 -15.37 -9.67
C VAL A 236 8.24 -15.30 -8.36
N GLU A 237 7.74 -14.57 -7.37
CA GLU A 237 8.36 -14.40 -6.05
C GLU A 237 8.40 -15.69 -5.21
N LYS A 238 7.62 -16.72 -5.57
CA LYS A 238 7.74 -18.06 -4.96
C LYS A 238 9.03 -18.79 -5.37
N ILE A 239 9.68 -18.33 -6.41
CA ILE A 239 10.89 -18.95 -6.95
C ILE A 239 12.11 -18.33 -6.24
N ASN A 240 12.74 -19.06 -5.34
CA ASN A 240 13.74 -18.55 -4.40
C ASN A 240 14.99 -17.92 -5.05
N PHE A 241 15.35 -18.30 -6.28
CA PHE A 241 16.52 -17.74 -6.96
C PHE A 241 16.20 -16.45 -7.74
N ILE A 242 14.92 -16.06 -7.90
CA ILE A 242 14.55 -14.82 -8.57
C ILE A 242 14.53 -13.70 -7.53
N ARG A 243 15.51 -12.80 -7.60
CA ARG A 243 15.62 -11.65 -6.70
C ARG A 243 14.84 -10.43 -7.18
N GLU A 244 14.77 -10.26 -8.49
CA GLU A 244 14.06 -9.14 -9.13
C GLU A 244 13.44 -9.59 -10.44
N PHE A 245 12.20 -9.17 -10.68
CA PHE A 245 11.45 -9.45 -11.89
C PHE A 245 10.82 -8.16 -12.40
N MET A 246 11.20 -7.77 -13.63
CA MET A 246 10.55 -6.67 -14.33
C MET A 246 9.60 -7.23 -15.39
N ASN A 247 8.35 -6.77 -15.37
CA ASN A 247 7.40 -7.03 -16.44
C ASN A 247 7.87 -6.36 -17.75
N MET A 248 8.65 -7.06 -18.55
CA MET A 248 9.02 -6.65 -19.89
C MET A 248 8.09 -7.23 -20.96
N ILE A 249 6.81 -7.29 -20.68
CA ILE A 249 5.84 -7.62 -21.72
C ILE A 249 5.40 -6.30 -22.35
N LYS A 250 6.11 -5.88 -23.39
CA LYS A 250 5.56 -4.95 -24.39
C LYS A 250 4.59 -5.76 -25.23
N ILE A 251 3.30 -5.42 -25.15
CA ILE A 251 2.29 -5.80 -26.13
C ILE A 251 2.36 -4.83 -27.29
#